data_14ed9088d2401662750c84aede04e5b4
#
_entry.id   14ed9088d2401662750c84aede04e5b4
#
_cell.length_a   1.000
_cell.length_b   1.000
_cell.length_c   1.000
_cell.angle_alpha   90.00
_cell.angle_beta   90.00
_cell.angle_gamma   90.00
#
_symmetry.space_group_name_H-M   'P 1'
#
loop_
_entity.id
_entity.type
_entity.pdbx_description
1 polymer ?
#
loop_
_entity_poly.entity_id
_entity_poly.type
_entity_poly.pdbx_seq_one_letter_code
_entity_poly.pdbx_strand_id
1 'polypeptide(L)'
;MSFIFNKIDAKNNLKELINRFKVNYEFYNNSKYNESECRLEFIDEFLKDFGWDVQNSNGKSPNLKEVVVESYEQELGKPDYTMTFNGISTFFVEAKKPAVNILDNSDCSFQTRRYGWSAKHRISILTNFKELLIYDCSDMPKSNDPTSKNLIAKYNYLEYFDKYDEIYELISKEIVYNGKFEEKFKSFSAIGQTIDEMFLKQINDWRVQLGQELFNIKGGNIEDINIEIQEFINEIVFLRICEDRNLPLYKTLQKSISIDSMLQKELEKIIEIADKRYNSGIFKERNIINELDKNILKNIITDLYYPNSPYDFTVISSNILGEIYEVFISETLIVKNNEVILQAKKENLNRAIVTTPYDVVKFMVSKSLEKFTNKKSPEEIKKLRIADIACGSGIFLTEVLDYLINYCQDWYEKNKKYDNLEETYTNTYKLTYKEKKEILTNCLY
;
A
#
# COMPACT_ATOMS: atom_id res chain seq x y z
N MET A 1 9.54 27.38 11.59
CA MET A 1 8.57 27.66 12.70
C MET A 1 7.74 26.40 12.90
N SER A 2 7.48 26.00 14.13
CA SER A 2 6.61 24.85 14.42
C SER A 2 5.17 25.15 13.95
N PHE A 3 4.50 24.15 13.36
CA PHE A 3 3.09 24.27 12.99
C PHE A 3 2.24 24.20 14.26
N ILE A 4 1.53 25.30 14.55
CA ILE A 4 0.60 25.40 15.68
C ILE A 4 -0.79 25.60 15.09
N PHE A 5 -1.70 24.68 15.37
CA PHE A 5 -3.06 24.73 14.90
C PHE A 5 -3.96 25.47 15.87
N ASN A 6 -4.76 26.43 15.36
CA ASN A 6 -5.84 27.08 16.06
C ASN A 6 -7.08 27.04 15.15
N LYS A 7 -8.17 26.43 15.62
CA LYS A 7 -9.38 26.21 14.82
C LYS A 7 -10.06 27.52 14.36
N ILE A 8 -10.00 28.58 15.17
CA ILE A 8 -10.61 29.88 14.83
C ILE A 8 -9.81 30.56 13.71
N ASP A 9 -8.49 30.58 13.85
CA ASP A 9 -7.60 31.16 12.84
C ASP A 9 -7.69 30.36 11.54
N ALA A 10 -7.71 29.04 11.61
CA ALA A 10 -7.87 28.15 10.47
C ALA A 10 -9.17 28.42 9.69
N LYS A 11 -10.29 28.58 10.39
CA LYS A 11 -11.56 28.93 9.75
C LYS A 11 -11.52 30.30 9.04
N ASN A 12 -10.79 31.27 9.58
CA ASN A 12 -10.57 32.56 8.94
C ASN A 12 -9.65 32.46 7.73
N ASN A 13 -8.56 31.69 7.83
CA ASN A 13 -7.65 31.42 6.72
C ASN A 13 -8.40 30.76 5.56
N LEU A 14 -9.25 29.77 5.86
CA LEU A 14 -10.08 29.12 4.85
C LEU A 14 -11.00 30.13 4.11
N LYS A 15 -11.54 31.09 4.83
CA LYS A 15 -12.36 32.17 4.21
C LYS A 15 -11.53 33.01 3.23
N GLU A 16 -10.31 33.35 3.57
CA GLU A 16 -9.39 34.08 2.68
C GLU A 16 -9.01 33.24 1.46
N LEU A 17 -8.75 31.94 1.66
CA LEU A 17 -8.45 30.98 0.61
C LEU A 17 -9.61 30.87 -0.40
N ILE A 18 -10.84 30.76 0.09
CA ILE A 18 -12.07 30.77 -0.72
C ILE A 18 -12.20 32.07 -1.53
N ASN A 19 -11.97 33.20 -0.89
CA ASN A 19 -12.04 34.49 -1.57
C ASN A 19 -10.99 34.62 -2.68
N ARG A 20 -9.77 34.19 -2.43
CA ARG A 20 -8.67 34.17 -3.42
C ARG A 20 -9.07 33.34 -4.64
N PHE A 21 -9.60 32.12 -4.42
CA PHE A 21 -10.08 31.26 -5.50
C PHE A 21 -11.24 31.91 -6.28
N LYS A 22 -12.21 32.44 -5.57
CA LYS A 22 -13.41 33.06 -6.17
C LYS A 22 -13.08 34.26 -7.06
N VAL A 23 -12.20 35.16 -6.60
CA VAL A 23 -11.81 36.36 -7.35
C VAL A 23 -11.10 36.02 -8.65
N ASN A 24 -10.31 34.95 -8.66
CA ASN A 24 -9.52 34.52 -9.81
C ASN A 24 -10.03 33.21 -10.44
N TYR A 25 -11.33 32.95 -10.31
CA TYR A 25 -11.93 31.65 -10.70
C TYR A 25 -11.63 31.27 -12.13
N GLU A 26 -11.74 32.19 -13.10
CA GLU A 26 -11.48 31.91 -14.53
C GLU A 26 -10.04 31.52 -14.78
N PHE A 27 -9.08 32.07 -14.03
CA PHE A 27 -7.67 31.72 -14.12
C PHE A 27 -7.44 30.31 -13.60
N TYR A 28 -7.94 29.99 -12.40
CA TYR A 28 -7.72 28.69 -11.77
C TYR A 28 -8.51 27.57 -12.45
N ASN A 29 -9.68 27.86 -13.02
CA ASN A 29 -10.49 26.88 -13.76
C ASN A 29 -10.02 26.67 -15.21
N ASN A 30 -8.87 27.24 -15.60
CA ASN A 30 -8.29 27.08 -16.93
C ASN A 30 -7.47 25.79 -17.02
N SER A 31 -7.48 25.15 -18.20
CA SER A 31 -6.71 23.92 -18.42
C SER A 31 -5.19 24.06 -18.30
N LYS A 32 -4.67 25.30 -18.43
CA LYS A 32 -3.24 25.61 -18.28
C LYS A 32 -2.79 25.64 -16.81
N TYR A 33 -3.70 25.92 -15.87
CA TYR A 33 -3.41 25.82 -14.44
C TYR A 33 -3.29 24.35 -14.09
N ASN A 34 -2.12 23.95 -13.58
CA ASN A 34 -1.80 22.55 -13.40
C ASN A 34 -2.17 22.04 -12.00
N GLU A 35 -2.13 20.72 -11.84
CA GLU A 35 -2.48 20.05 -10.60
C GLU A 35 -1.50 20.35 -9.47
N SER A 36 -0.20 20.44 -9.77
CA SER A 36 0.83 20.77 -8.80
C SER A 36 0.67 22.17 -8.23
N GLU A 37 0.30 23.14 -9.07
CA GLU A 37 -0.03 24.50 -8.62
C GLU A 37 -1.26 24.50 -7.71
N CYS A 38 -2.32 23.75 -8.08
CA CYS A 38 -3.51 23.61 -7.27
C CYS A 38 -3.24 22.98 -5.91
N ARG A 39 -2.37 21.96 -5.86
CA ARG A 39 -1.94 21.32 -4.62
C ARG A 39 -1.26 22.33 -3.70
N LEU A 40 -0.24 23.02 -4.20
CA LEU A 40 0.56 23.97 -3.41
C LEU A 40 -0.23 25.18 -2.94
N GLU A 41 -1.06 25.76 -3.82
CA GLU A 41 -1.74 27.03 -3.54
C GLU A 41 -3.04 26.88 -2.76
N PHE A 42 -3.71 25.74 -2.88
CA PHE A 42 -5.05 25.55 -2.33
C PHE A 42 -5.19 24.29 -1.47
N ILE A 43 -4.80 23.10 -1.96
CA ILE A 43 -5.09 21.85 -1.25
C ILE A 43 -4.22 21.71 -0.01
N ASP A 44 -2.93 22.07 -0.08
CA ASP A 44 -2.03 22.07 1.07
C ASP A 44 -2.53 22.99 2.19
N GLU A 45 -2.94 24.21 1.81
CA GLU A 45 -3.48 25.19 2.77
C GLU A 45 -4.83 24.73 3.34
N PHE A 46 -5.71 24.18 2.50
CA PHE A 46 -6.96 23.58 2.95
C PHE A 46 -6.72 22.48 3.99
N LEU A 47 -5.81 21.56 3.74
CA LEU A 47 -5.49 20.49 4.70
C LEU A 47 -4.91 21.04 6.01
N LYS A 48 -4.09 22.08 5.94
CA LYS A 48 -3.58 22.81 7.13
C LYS A 48 -4.71 23.41 7.95
N ASP A 49 -5.75 23.96 7.30
CA ASP A 49 -6.92 24.52 7.97
C ASP A 49 -7.79 23.46 8.66
N PHE A 50 -7.53 22.16 8.40
CA PHE A 50 -8.07 21.03 9.14
C PHE A 50 -7.06 20.37 10.11
N GLY A 51 -5.96 21.08 10.41
CA GLY A 51 -5.00 20.73 11.46
C GLY A 51 -3.83 19.84 11.03
N TRP A 52 -3.70 19.53 9.73
CA TRP A 52 -2.66 18.65 9.22
C TRP A 52 -1.34 19.40 8.93
N ASP A 53 -0.23 18.92 9.46
CA ASP A 53 1.11 19.43 9.15
C ASP A 53 1.62 18.86 7.83
N VAL A 54 1.12 19.42 6.71
CA VAL A 54 1.40 18.93 5.35
C VAL A 54 2.90 19.02 5.01
N GLN A 55 3.57 20.06 5.47
CA GLN A 55 4.98 20.33 5.15
C GLN A 55 5.96 19.78 6.19
N ASN A 56 5.46 19.01 7.16
CA ASN A 56 6.27 18.51 8.27
C ASN A 56 7.04 19.63 9.02
N SER A 57 6.40 20.76 9.22
CA SER A 57 7.00 21.93 9.90
C SER A 57 7.38 21.66 11.35
N ASN A 58 6.77 20.62 11.97
CA ASN A 58 7.10 20.14 13.30
C ASN A 58 8.31 19.20 13.34
N GLY A 59 8.93 18.92 12.18
CA GLY A 59 10.16 18.12 12.07
C GLY A 59 10.01 16.69 12.57
N LYS A 60 8.86 16.06 12.35
CA LYS A 60 8.67 14.65 12.67
C LYS A 60 9.54 13.79 11.76
N SER A 61 10.02 12.66 12.27
CA SER A 61 10.75 11.69 11.45
C SER A 61 9.92 11.22 10.25
N PRO A 62 10.54 10.80 9.16
CA PRO A 62 9.83 10.39 7.93
C PRO A 62 8.70 9.38 8.16
N ASN A 63 8.90 8.48 9.12
CA ASN A 63 7.93 7.43 9.46
C ASN A 63 6.78 7.92 10.35
N LEU A 64 6.89 9.13 10.94
CA LEU A 64 5.90 9.73 11.84
C LEU A 64 5.30 11.01 11.27
N LYS A 65 5.57 11.33 10.00
CA LYS A 65 4.91 12.45 9.32
C LYS A 65 3.39 12.31 9.42
N GLU A 66 2.71 13.42 9.59
CA GLU A 66 1.25 13.44 9.62
C GLU A 66 0.65 13.31 8.21
N VAL A 67 1.37 13.84 7.23
CA VAL A 67 1.01 13.76 5.82
C VAL A 67 2.23 13.33 5.01
N VAL A 68 2.09 12.25 4.25
CA VAL A 68 3.07 11.88 3.24
C VAL A 68 2.55 12.39 1.90
N VAL A 69 3.31 13.31 1.31
CA VAL A 69 2.97 13.94 0.02
C VAL A 69 3.77 13.25 -1.07
N GLU A 70 3.10 12.78 -2.14
CA GLU A 70 3.79 12.19 -3.28
C GLU A 70 4.43 13.29 -4.15
N SER A 71 5.62 12.99 -4.71
CA SER A 71 6.35 13.96 -5.52
C SER A 71 5.63 14.25 -6.84
N TYR A 72 5.69 15.51 -7.28
CA TYR A 72 5.01 16.02 -8.48
C TYR A 72 5.48 15.41 -9.81
N GLU A 73 6.55 14.63 -9.82
CA GLU A 73 7.19 14.15 -11.05
C GLU A 73 6.77 12.73 -11.48
N GLN A 74 5.78 12.12 -10.82
CA GLN A 74 5.56 10.69 -11.01
C GLN A 74 4.18 10.30 -11.53
N GLU A 75 4.20 9.63 -12.68
CA GLU A 75 3.10 8.87 -13.30
C GLU A 75 2.76 7.56 -12.53
N LEU A 76 2.87 7.49 -11.20
CA LEU A 76 3.10 6.22 -10.53
C LEU A 76 1.91 5.57 -9.83
N GLY A 77 0.73 6.11 -10.00
CA GLY A 77 -0.45 5.45 -9.44
C GLY A 77 -0.50 5.42 -7.92
N LYS A 78 0.19 6.35 -7.24
CA LYS A 78 0.09 6.56 -5.79
C LYS A 78 -0.86 7.71 -5.48
N PRO A 79 -1.55 7.70 -4.32
CA PRO A 79 -2.36 8.82 -3.90
C PRO A 79 -1.50 10.07 -3.64
N ASP A 80 -2.01 11.25 -3.98
CA ASP A 80 -1.28 12.52 -3.82
C ASP A 80 -0.91 12.82 -2.37
N TYR A 81 -1.81 12.49 -1.44
CA TYR A 81 -1.57 12.63 0.00
C TYR A 81 -2.01 11.39 0.75
N THR A 82 -1.13 10.91 1.63
CA THR A 82 -1.45 9.88 2.62
C THR A 82 -1.54 10.53 4.00
N MET A 83 -2.72 10.53 4.58
CA MET A 83 -2.93 11.03 5.94
C MET A 83 -2.61 9.93 6.94
N THR A 84 -1.83 10.23 7.99
CA THR A 84 -1.34 9.20 8.91
C THR A 84 -1.64 9.50 10.37
N PHE A 85 -1.80 8.45 11.14
CA PHE A 85 -1.81 8.48 12.59
C PHE A 85 -0.58 7.70 13.11
N ASN A 86 0.38 8.42 13.70
CA ASN A 86 1.63 7.82 14.19
C ASN A 86 2.33 6.91 13.16
N GLY A 87 2.37 7.35 11.88
CA GLY A 87 2.99 6.60 10.79
C GLY A 87 2.11 5.50 10.18
N ILE A 88 0.90 5.29 10.70
CA ILE A 88 -0.08 4.36 10.13
C ILE A 88 -1.00 5.15 9.19
N SER A 89 -1.13 4.71 7.95
CA SER A 89 -2.03 5.31 6.97
C SER A 89 -3.49 5.18 7.41
N THR A 90 -4.26 6.27 7.35
CA THR A 90 -5.67 6.34 7.79
C THR A 90 -6.63 6.59 6.65
N PHE A 91 -6.32 7.53 5.77
CA PHE A 91 -7.07 7.77 4.53
C PHE A 91 -6.20 8.50 3.51
N PHE A 92 -6.64 8.49 2.26
CA PHE A 92 -5.97 9.16 1.15
C PHE A 92 -6.73 10.39 0.67
N VAL A 93 -5.98 11.34 0.10
CA VAL A 93 -6.53 12.45 -0.65
C VAL A 93 -5.93 12.42 -2.05
N GLU A 94 -6.81 12.34 -3.04
CA GLU A 94 -6.48 12.43 -4.46
C GLU A 94 -6.83 13.83 -4.94
N ALA A 95 -5.88 14.49 -5.54
CA ALA A 95 -6.01 15.86 -6.05
C ALA A 95 -6.22 15.86 -7.56
N LYS A 96 -6.96 16.85 -8.04
CA LYS A 96 -7.07 17.14 -9.47
C LYS A 96 -7.02 18.65 -9.67
N LYS A 97 -6.64 19.11 -10.87
CA LYS A 97 -6.73 20.53 -11.20
C LYS A 97 -8.20 20.99 -11.27
N PRO A 98 -8.51 22.27 -10.95
CA PRO A 98 -9.88 22.76 -10.89
C PRO A 98 -10.68 22.65 -12.19
N ALA A 99 -9.98 22.64 -13.35
CA ALA A 99 -10.60 22.46 -14.65
C ALA A 99 -11.18 21.05 -14.91
N VAL A 100 -10.79 20.06 -14.10
CA VAL A 100 -11.36 18.71 -14.18
C VAL A 100 -12.71 18.69 -13.48
N ASN A 101 -13.75 18.26 -14.19
CA ASN A 101 -15.06 18.04 -13.58
C ASN A 101 -15.08 16.69 -12.83
N ILE A 102 -14.71 16.72 -11.56
CA ILE A 102 -14.63 15.51 -10.73
C ILE A 102 -16.01 14.97 -10.32
N LEU A 103 -17.09 15.73 -10.52
CA LEU A 103 -18.46 15.29 -10.20
C LEU A 103 -18.99 14.27 -11.21
N ASP A 104 -18.52 14.34 -12.47
CA ASP A 104 -18.96 13.46 -13.55
C ASP A 104 -17.84 12.58 -14.09
N ASN A 105 -16.66 12.58 -13.48
CA ASN A 105 -15.52 11.79 -13.91
C ASN A 105 -15.41 10.49 -13.11
N SER A 106 -15.95 9.40 -13.68
CA SER A 106 -15.94 8.07 -13.05
C SER A 106 -14.53 7.52 -12.83
N ASP A 107 -13.56 7.85 -13.69
CA ASP A 107 -12.17 7.38 -13.54
C ASP A 107 -11.52 7.97 -12.29
N CYS A 108 -11.73 9.26 -12.01
CA CYS A 108 -11.22 9.90 -10.79
C CYS A 108 -11.82 9.28 -9.52
N SER A 109 -13.14 9.06 -9.50
CA SER A 109 -13.81 8.44 -8.34
C SER A 109 -13.41 6.99 -8.17
N PHE A 110 -13.26 6.23 -9.26
CA PHE A 110 -12.77 4.87 -9.24
C PHE A 110 -11.33 4.80 -8.67
N GLN A 111 -10.42 5.64 -9.18
CA GLN A 111 -9.04 5.71 -8.71
C GLN A 111 -8.97 6.00 -7.20
N THR A 112 -9.71 7.01 -6.73
CA THR A 112 -9.75 7.41 -5.33
C THR A 112 -10.26 6.29 -4.42
N ARG A 113 -11.36 5.64 -4.80
CA ARG A 113 -11.94 4.53 -4.05
C ARG A 113 -11.05 3.30 -4.09
N ARG A 114 -10.39 3.03 -5.21
CA ARG A 114 -9.46 1.91 -5.37
C ARG A 114 -8.28 2.01 -4.41
N TYR A 115 -7.69 3.19 -4.26
CA TYR A 115 -6.62 3.41 -3.28
C TYR A 115 -7.10 3.12 -1.86
N GLY A 116 -8.22 3.70 -1.44
CA GLY A 116 -8.74 3.50 -0.09
C GLY A 116 -9.11 2.05 0.19
N TRP A 117 -9.80 1.39 -0.73
CA TRP A 117 -10.16 -0.02 -0.62
C TRP A 117 -8.93 -0.92 -0.56
N SER A 118 -7.94 -0.70 -1.44
CA SER A 118 -6.68 -1.47 -1.47
C SER A 118 -5.86 -1.34 -0.19
N ALA A 119 -5.94 -0.20 0.50
CA ALA A 119 -5.27 0.05 1.78
C ALA A 119 -6.14 -0.29 3.00
N LYS A 120 -7.35 -0.81 2.80
CA LYS A 120 -8.34 -1.10 3.86
C LYS A 120 -8.76 0.14 4.65
N HIS A 121 -8.70 1.31 4.03
CA HIS A 121 -9.17 2.55 4.66
C HIS A 121 -10.69 2.61 4.70
N ARG A 122 -11.23 3.35 5.67
CA ARG A 122 -12.67 3.60 5.78
C ARG A 122 -13.16 4.54 4.69
N ILE A 123 -12.38 5.58 4.43
CA ILE A 123 -12.70 6.62 3.46
C ILE A 123 -11.51 6.97 2.59
N SER A 124 -11.80 7.61 1.45
CA SER A 124 -10.82 8.37 0.65
C SER A 124 -11.47 9.65 0.15
N ILE A 125 -10.64 10.65 -0.12
CA ILE A 125 -11.08 11.98 -0.53
C ILE A 125 -10.61 12.25 -1.95
N LEU A 126 -11.50 12.80 -2.77
CA LEU A 126 -11.19 13.35 -4.08
C LEU A 126 -11.48 14.84 -4.06
N THR A 127 -10.50 15.67 -4.42
CA THR A 127 -10.70 17.11 -4.46
C THR A 127 -9.94 17.78 -5.59
N ASN A 128 -10.49 18.86 -6.11
CA ASN A 128 -9.82 19.82 -6.98
C ASN A 128 -9.91 21.25 -6.41
N PHE A 129 -10.06 21.36 -5.10
CA PHE A 129 -10.39 22.51 -4.31
C PHE A 129 -11.79 23.10 -4.60
N LYS A 130 -12.20 23.18 -5.88
CA LYS A 130 -13.54 23.63 -6.25
C LYS A 130 -14.63 22.71 -5.66
N GLU A 131 -14.37 21.42 -5.64
CA GLU A 131 -15.23 20.39 -5.08
C GLU A 131 -14.44 19.48 -4.14
N LEU A 132 -15.08 19.02 -3.08
CA LEU A 132 -14.59 18.04 -2.13
C LEU A 132 -15.56 16.87 -2.08
N LEU A 133 -15.10 15.67 -2.41
CA LEU A 133 -15.87 14.44 -2.41
C LEU A 133 -15.26 13.47 -1.43
N ILE A 134 -16.05 12.90 -0.52
CA ILE A 134 -15.62 11.92 0.47
C ILE A 134 -16.34 10.61 0.16
N TYR A 135 -15.57 9.55 -0.06
CA TYR A 135 -16.07 8.25 -0.43
C TYR A 135 -15.87 7.22 0.66
N ASP A 136 -16.87 6.37 0.85
CA ASP A 136 -16.75 5.10 1.57
C ASP A 136 -15.94 4.10 0.72
N CYS A 137 -14.92 3.50 1.31
CA CYS A 137 -14.02 2.55 0.68
C CYS A 137 -14.20 1.11 1.19
N SER A 138 -15.32 0.79 1.83
CA SER A 138 -15.63 -0.55 2.32
C SER A 138 -15.92 -1.56 1.22
N ASP A 139 -16.46 -1.11 0.08
CA ASP A 139 -16.81 -1.94 -1.07
C ASP A 139 -15.73 -1.88 -2.16
N MET A 140 -15.51 -3.02 -2.82
CA MET A 140 -14.66 -3.10 -4.01
C MET A 140 -15.18 -2.18 -5.13
N PRO A 141 -14.39 -1.20 -5.59
CA PRO A 141 -14.79 -0.32 -6.68
C PRO A 141 -14.76 -1.03 -8.02
N LYS A 142 -15.69 -0.65 -8.92
CA LYS A 142 -15.72 -1.11 -10.30
C LYS A 142 -15.50 0.07 -11.25
N SER A 143 -14.83 -0.16 -12.36
CA SER A 143 -14.51 0.90 -13.34
C SER A 143 -15.75 1.57 -13.95
N ASN A 144 -16.90 0.88 -13.97
CA ASN A 144 -18.17 1.39 -14.47
C ASN A 144 -19.10 1.94 -13.38
N ASP A 145 -18.63 2.06 -12.13
CA ASP A 145 -19.40 2.69 -11.06
C ASP A 145 -19.62 4.17 -11.36
N PRO A 146 -20.83 4.70 -11.13
CA PRO A 146 -21.06 6.14 -11.23
C PRO A 146 -20.32 6.88 -10.12
N THR A 147 -19.99 8.15 -10.33
CA THR A 147 -19.30 9.01 -9.34
C THR A 147 -20.04 9.14 -8.00
N SER A 148 -21.37 8.94 -8.01
CA SER A 148 -22.21 8.95 -6.81
C SER A 148 -22.14 7.66 -5.98
N LYS A 149 -21.52 6.61 -6.51
CA LYS A 149 -21.41 5.33 -5.80
C LYS A 149 -20.51 5.48 -4.57
N ASN A 150 -21.04 5.10 -3.41
CA ASN A 150 -20.36 5.18 -2.10
C ASN A 150 -19.93 6.61 -1.71
N LEU A 151 -20.57 7.64 -2.27
CA LEU A 151 -20.32 9.04 -1.90
C LEU A 151 -20.98 9.33 -0.53
N ILE A 152 -20.17 9.65 0.48
CA ILE A 152 -20.61 9.98 1.84
C ILE A 152 -21.01 11.44 1.93
N ALA A 153 -20.16 12.32 1.38
CA ALA A 153 -20.35 13.76 1.46
C ALA A 153 -19.78 14.46 0.23
N LYS A 154 -20.39 15.59 -0.12
CA LYS A 154 -19.98 16.45 -1.21
C LYS A 154 -20.13 17.90 -0.79
N TYR A 155 -19.09 18.70 -1.03
CA TYR A 155 -19.08 20.14 -0.75
C TYR A 155 -18.48 20.90 -1.91
N ASN A 156 -19.07 22.07 -2.21
CA ASN A 156 -18.48 23.07 -3.11
C ASN A 156 -17.66 24.08 -2.30
N TYR A 157 -16.59 24.64 -2.86
CA TYR A 157 -15.73 25.60 -2.17
C TYR A 157 -16.48 26.80 -1.57
N LEU A 158 -17.62 27.21 -2.16
CA LEU A 158 -18.46 28.27 -1.63
C LEU A 158 -19.14 27.90 -0.30
N GLU A 159 -19.26 26.62 -0.01
CA GLU A 159 -19.89 26.09 1.21
C GLU A 159 -18.87 25.81 2.32
N TYR A 160 -17.57 25.75 2.02
CA TYR A 160 -16.54 25.33 2.99
C TYR A 160 -16.54 26.13 4.28
N PHE A 161 -16.75 27.44 4.20
CA PHE A 161 -16.78 28.27 5.40
C PHE A 161 -18.00 27.98 6.29
N ASP A 162 -19.18 27.87 5.70
CA ASP A 162 -20.42 27.60 6.44
C ASP A 162 -20.48 26.17 6.95
N LYS A 163 -19.90 25.24 6.20
CA LYS A 163 -19.84 23.82 6.50
C LYS A 163 -18.53 23.39 7.18
N TYR A 164 -17.72 24.36 7.64
CA TYR A 164 -16.40 24.08 8.21
C TYR A 164 -16.44 23.04 9.34
N ASP A 165 -17.36 23.21 10.29
CA ASP A 165 -17.46 22.30 11.44
C ASP A 165 -17.94 20.90 11.04
N GLU A 166 -18.80 20.80 10.02
CA GLU A 166 -19.25 19.51 9.47
C GLU A 166 -18.09 18.77 8.78
N ILE A 167 -17.32 19.49 7.93
CA ILE A 167 -16.13 18.93 7.26
C ILE A 167 -15.06 18.56 8.30
N TYR A 168 -14.87 19.42 9.32
CA TYR A 168 -13.91 19.20 10.39
C TYR A 168 -14.14 17.89 11.12
N GLU A 169 -15.39 17.55 11.42
CA GLU A 169 -15.80 16.30 12.05
C GLU A 169 -15.62 15.07 11.15
N LEU A 170 -15.30 15.24 9.87
CA LEU A 170 -15.06 14.14 8.93
C LEU A 170 -13.58 13.87 8.71
N ILE A 171 -12.76 14.93 8.56
CA ILE A 171 -11.40 14.79 8.01
C ILE A 171 -10.30 15.43 8.84
N SER A 172 -10.61 16.10 9.97
CA SER A 172 -9.57 16.80 10.72
C SER A 172 -8.60 15.87 11.39
N LYS A 173 -7.38 16.36 11.57
CA LYS A 173 -6.36 15.66 12.35
C LYS A 173 -6.85 15.33 13.77
N GLU A 174 -7.56 16.27 14.41
CA GLU A 174 -8.06 16.06 15.77
C GLU A 174 -8.95 14.83 15.86
N ILE A 175 -9.87 14.64 14.91
CA ILE A 175 -10.79 13.50 14.89
C ILE A 175 -10.05 12.18 14.73
N VAL A 176 -9.00 12.15 13.91
CA VAL A 176 -8.14 10.97 13.72
C VAL A 176 -7.34 10.68 15.00
N TYR A 177 -6.73 11.70 15.59
CA TYR A 177 -5.83 11.53 16.73
C TYR A 177 -6.52 11.26 18.07
N ASN A 178 -7.80 11.60 18.20
CA ASN A 178 -8.59 11.31 19.41
C ASN A 178 -9.43 10.01 19.31
N GLY A 179 -9.30 9.27 18.21
CA GLY A 179 -9.99 7.98 17.99
C GLY A 179 -11.45 8.09 17.53
N LYS A 180 -12.02 9.30 17.43
CA LYS A 180 -13.40 9.50 16.97
C LYS A 180 -13.59 9.14 15.49
N PHE A 181 -12.53 9.21 14.68
CA PHE A 181 -12.55 8.82 13.28
C PHE A 181 -12.97 7.34 13.12
N GLU A 182 -12.32 6.43 13.84
CA GLU A 182 -12.63 5.01 13.80
C GLU A 182 -14.05 4.72 14.33
N GLU A 183 -14.48 5.42 15.37
CA GLU A 183 -15.82 5.29 15.91
C GLU A 183 -16.90 5.75 14.91
N LYS A 184 -16.68 6.91 14.28
CA LYS A 184 -17.61 7.51 13.32
C LYS A 184 -17.79 6.65 12.07
N PHE A 185 -16.71 6.09 11.56
CA PHE A 185 -16.71 5.26 10.34
C PHE A 185 -16.75 3.75 10.63
N LYS A 186 -17.07 3.35 11.85
CA LYS A 186 -17.15 1.94 12.24
C LYS A 186 -18.16 1.13 11.41
N SER A 187 -19.26 1.74 10.99
CA SER A 187 -20.26 1.10 10.12
C SER A 187 -19.79 0.85 8.69
N PHE A 188 -18.73 1.53 8.25
CA PHE A 188 -18.05 1.29 6.98
C PHE A 188 -16.99 0.17 7.08
N SER A 189 -17.08 -0.70 8.06
CA SER A 189 -16.33 -1.95 8.06
C SER A 189 -16.80 -2.83 6.92
N ALA A 190 -15.84 -3.47 6.24
CA ALA A 190 -16.05 -4.23 5.02
C ALA A 190 -17.37 -5.05 5.02
N ILE A 191 -18.35 -4.56 4.27
CA ILE A 191 -19.54 -5.32 3.90
C ILE A 191 -19.16 -6.00 2.58
N GLY A 192 -18.59 -7.20 2.68
CA GLY A 192 -18.12 -7.91 1.49
C GLY A 192 -16.79 -8.61 1.73
N GLN A 193 -16.26 -9.21 0.67
CA GLN A 193 -14.92 -9.80 0.71
C GLN A 193 -13.87 -8.69 0.85
N THR A 194 -12.96 -8.86 1.80
CA THR A 194 -11.80 -7.97 1.94
C THR A 194 -10.89 -8.11 0.72
N ILE A 195 -10.04 -7.12 0.49
CA ILE A 195 -9.03 -7.16 -0.57
C ILE A 195 -8.17 -8.44 -0.46
N ASP A 196 -7.81 -8.83 0.76
CA ASP A 196 -7.00 -10.03 0.99
C ASP A 196 -7.78 -11.28 0.60
N GLU A 197 -9.03 -11.43 1.05
CA GLU A 197 -9.86 -12.58 0.70
C GLU A 197 -10.07 -12.69 -0.82
N MET A 198 -10.26 -11.57 -1.50
CA MET A 198 -10.42 -11.55 -2.96
C MET A 198 -9.12 -11.92 -3.67
N PHE A 199 -7.99 -11.35 -3.25
CA PHE A 199 -6.70 -11.66 -3.85
C PHE A 199 -6.29 -13.10 -3.57
N LEU A 200 -6.50 -13.59 -2.36
CA LEU A 200 -6.24 -14.98 -2.00
C LEU A 200 -7.15 -15.95 -2.76
N LYS A 201 -8.43 -15.58 -2.98
CA LYS A 201 -9.31 -16.36 -3.85
C LYS A 201 -8.77 -16.41 -5.28
N GLN A 202 -8.35 -15.27 -5.85
CA GLN A 202 -7.75 -15.23 -7.19
C GLN A 202 -6.48 -16.10 -7.27
N ILE A 203 -5.61 -16.04 -6.25
CA ILE A 203 -4.45 -16.95 -6.15
C ILE A 203 -4.90 -18.42 -6.18
N ASN A 204 -5.94 -18.77 -5.45
CA ASN A 204 -6.47 -20.13 -5.41
C ASN A 204 -7.09 -20.56 -6.76
N ASP A 205 -7.77 -19.65 -7.45
CA ASP A 205 -8.30 -19.92 -8.79
C ASP A 205 -7.14 -20.19 -9.78
N TRP A 206 -6.05 -19.42 -9.71
CA TRP A 206 -4.84 -19.69 -10.51
C TRP A 206 -4.17 -21.01 -10.14
N ARG A 207 -4.10 -21.35 -8.84
CA ARG A 207 -3.54 -22.65 -8.40
C ARG A 207 -4.29 -23.82 -9.02
N VAL A 208 -5.62 -23.79 -9.00
CA VAL A 208 -6.44 -24.86 -9.59
C VAL A 208 -6.24 -24.93 -11.10
N GLN A 209 -6.25 -23.79 -11.78
CA GLN A 209 -6.05 -23.72 -13.23
C GLN A 209 -4.68 -24.26 -13.66
N LEU A 210 -3.61 -23.76 -13.03
CA LEU A 210 -2.24 -24.21 -13.29
C LEU A 210 -2.05 -25.67 -12.93
N GLY A 211 -2.64 -26.11 -11.79
CA GLY A 211 -2.57 -27.47 -11.33
C GLY A 211 -3.21 -28.46 -12.30
N GLN A 212 -4.39 -28.10 -12.84
CA GLN A 212 -5.07 -28.94 -13.83
C GLN A 212 -4.26 -29.06 -15.13
N GLU A 213 -3.68 -27.95 -15.60
CA GLU A 213 -2.87 -27.98 -16.80
C GLU A 213 -1.61 -28.81 -16.64
N LEU A 214 -0.82 -28.53 -15.59
CA LEU A 214 0.42 -29.30 -15.35
C LEU A 214 0.15 -30.78 -15.09
N PHE A 215 -0.94 -31.11 -14.38
CA PHE A 215 -1.35 -32.51 -14.16
C PHE A 215 -1.69 -33.20 -15.48
N ASN A 216 -2.37 -32.53 -16.41
CA ASN A 216 -2.68 -33.07 -17.74
C ASN A 216 -1.43 -33.29 -18.60
N ILE A 217 -0.41 -32.43 -18.47
CA ILE A 217 0.83 -32.49 -19.27
C ILE A 217 1.81 -33.51 -18.70
N LYS A 218 2.08 -33.43 -17.38
CA LYS A 218 3.13 -34.21 -16.73
C LYS A 218 2.59 -35.52 -16.13
N GLY A 219 1.33 -35.56 -15.73
CA GLY A 219 0.86 -36.52 -14.75
C GLY A 219 1.67 -36.42 -13.44
N GLY A 220 1.76 -37.49 -12.70
CA GLY A 220 2.69 -37.60 -11.58
C GLY A 220 2.18 -37.08 -10.23
N ASN A 221 3.10 -36.64 -9.37
CA ASN A 221 2.80 -36.25 -7.99
C ASN A 221 2.24 -34.82 -7.93
N ILE A 222 0.99 -34.67 -7.50
CA ILE A 222 0.34 -33.38 -7.35
C ILE A 222 1.02 -32.50 -6.29
N GLU A 223 1.76 -33.08 -5.32
CA GLU A 223 2.49 -32.31 -4.31
C GLU A 223 3.66 -31.55 -4.94
N ASP A 224 4.41 -32.18 -5.88
CA ASP A 224 5.51 -31.53 -6.60
C ASP A 224 4.96 -30.41 -7.49
N ILE A 225 3.85 -30.67 -8.19
CA ILE A 225 3.15 -29.64 -8.99
C ILE A 225 2.71 -28.45 -8.12
N ASN A 226 2.19 -28.71 -6.92
CA ASN A 226 1.78 -27.63 -6.00
C ASN A 226 2.98 -26.76 -5.57
N ILE A 227 4.15 -27.33 -5.36
CA ILE A 227 5.38 -26.59 -5.03
C ILE A 227 5.81 -25.70 -6.21
N GLU A 228 5.84 -26.25 -7.43
CA GLU A 228 6.21 -25.51 -8.63
C GLU A 228 5.26 -24.32 -8.89
N ILE A 229 3.95 -24.51 -8.68
CA ILE A 229 2.95 -23.45 -8.80
C ILE A 229 3.16 -22.37 -7.73
N GLN A 230 3.45 -22.75 -6.49
CA GLN A 230 3.73 -21.81 -5.42
C GLN A 230 4.95 -20.93 -5.74
N GLU A 231 6.02 -21.54 -6.23
CA GLU A 231 7.23 -20.83 -6.65
C GLU A 231 6.91 -19.80 -7.75
N PHE A 232 6.24 -20.24 -8.81
CA PHE A 232 5.84 -19.37 -9.92
C PHE A 232 4.93 -18.20 -9.48
N ILE A 233 3.90 -18.45 -8.68
CA ILE A 233 3.00 -17.39 -8.20
C ILE A 233 3.77 -16.38 -7.33
N ASN A 234 4.65 -16.85 -6.45
CA ASN A 234 5.48 -15.98 -5.62
C ASN A 234 6.38 -15.07 -6.47
N GLU A 235 7.00 -15.61 -7.52
CA GLU A 235 7.84 -14.86 -8.46
C GLU A 235 7.06 -13.76 -9.17
N ILE A 236 5.91 -14.09 -9.74
CA ILE A 236 5.08 -13.12 -10.50
C ILE A 236 4.53 -12.03 -9.58
N VAL A 237 4.02 -12.39 -8.40
CA VAL A 237 3.49 -11.40 -7.44
C VAL A 237 4.61 -10.50 -6.90
N PHE A 238 5.78 -11.06 -6.60
CA PHE A 238 6.94 -10.28 -6.19
C PHE A 238 7.36 -9.27 -7.27
N LEU A 239 7.47 -9.69 -8.53
CA LEU A 239 7.79 -8.81 -9.66
C LEU A 239 6.74 -7.70 -9.79
N ARG A 240 5.46 -8.03 -9.65
CA ARG A 240 4.37 -7.04 -9.72
C ARG A 240 4.47 -5.99 -8.62
N ILE A 241 4.78 -6.41 -7.38
CA ILE A 241 5.01 -5.50 -6.25
C ILE A 241 6.24 -4.60 -6.51
N CYS A 242 7.32 -5.17 -7.07
CA CYS A 242 8.51 -4.39 -7.43
C CYS A 242 8.19 -3.30 -8.46
N GLU A 243 7.36 -3.62 -9.47
CA GLU A 243 6.94 -2.64 -10.47
C GLU A 243 6.18 -1.47 -9.87
N ASP A 244 5.17 -1.73 -9.03
CA ASP A 244 4.37 -0.67 -8.42
C ASP A 244 5.17 0.16 -7.40
N ARG A 245 6.23 -0.40 -6.84
CA ARG A 245 7.13 0.30 -5.92
C ARG A 245 8.35 0.93 -6.60
N ASN A 246 8.38 0.99 -7.93
CA ASN A 246 9.49 1.50 -8.74
C ASN A 246 10.83 0.88 -8.42
N LEU A 247 10.84 -0.35 -7.99
CA LEU A 247 12.07 -1.09 -7.83
C LEU A 247 12.60 -1.50 -9.22
N PRO A 248 13.88 -1.83 -9.34
CA PRO A 248 14.44 -2.32 -10.60
C PRO A 248 13.58 -3.39 -11.25
N LEU A 249 13.57 -3.42 -12.60
CA LEU A 249 12.66 -4.16 -13.49
C LEU A 249 11.27 -3.52 -13.63
N TYR A 250 11.16 -2.22 -13.43
CA TYR A 250 9.93 -1.46 -13.60
C TYR A 250 9.28 -1.69 -14.98
N LYS A 251 7.97 -2.01 -14.97
CA LYS A 251 7.14 -2.28 -16.17
C LYS A 251 7.64 -3.41 -17.08
N THR A 252 8.57 -4.27 -16.65
CA THR A 252 9.06 -5.37 -17.49
C THR A 252 8.07 -6.51 -17.61
N LEU A 253 7.40 -6.87 -16.50
CA LEU A 253 6.35 -7.88 -16.47
C LEU A 253 5.14 -7.42 -17.30
N GLN A 254 4.72 -6.17 -17.18
CA GLN A 254 3.65 -5.59 -17.99
C GLN A 254 3.99 -5.59 -19.49
N LYS A 255 5.22 -5.24 -19.83
CA LYS A 255 5.68 -5.22 -21.24
C LYS A 255 5.74 -6.60 -21.86
N SER A 256 6.02 -7.65 -21.09
CA SER A 256 6.08 -9.03 -21.60
C SER A 256 4.79 -9.46 -22.25
N ILE A 257 3.63 -8.99 -21.76
CA ILE A 257 2.31 -9.30 -22.32
C ILE A 257 2.15 -8.78 -23.75
N SER A 258 2.79 -7.66 -24.09
CA SER A 258 2.70 -7.06 -25.43
C SER A 258 3.51 -7.81 -26.50
N ILE A 259 4.43 -8.70 -26.08
CA ILE A 259 5.28 -9.49 -26.97
C ILE A 259 4.74 -10.92 -27.09
N ASP A 260 3.54 -11.05 -27.62
CA ASP A 260 2.73 -12.27 -27.62
C ASP A 260 3.47 -13.53 -28.15
N SER A 261 4.29 -13.41 -29.19
CA SER A 261 5.02 -14.56 -29.78
C SER A 261 6.20 -15.06 -28.94
N MET A 262 6.69 -14.30 -27.98
CA MET A 262 7.89 -14.57 -27.17
C MET A 262 7.65 -14.49 -25.67
N LEU A 263 6.39 -14.47 -25.20
CA LEU A 263 6.02 -14.25 -23.80
C LEU A 263 6.82 -15.14 -22.84
N GLN A 264 6.88 -16.44 -23.07
CA GLN A 264 7.58 -17.38 -22.20
C GLN A 264 9.07 -17.05 -22.09
N LYS A 265 9.76 -16.79 -23.21
CA LYS A 265 11.17 -16.42 -23.22
C LYS A 265 11.45 -15.08 -22.52
N GLU A 266 10.56 -14.10 -22.68
CA GLU A 266 10.71 -12.81 -21.98
C GLU A 266 10.47 -12.96 -20.48
N LEU A 267 9.54 -13.79 -20.04
CA LEU A 267 9.32 -14.08 -18.63
C LEU A 267 10.53 -14.77 -18.00
N GLU A 268 11.09 -15.80 -18.66
CA GLU A 268 12.32 -16.48 -18.18
C GLU A 268 13.46 -15.47 -18.02
N LYS A 269 13.67 -14.63 -19.02
CA LYS A 269 14.71 -13.60 -18.97
C LYS A 269 14.49 -12.61 -17.83
N ILE A 270 13.25 -12.18 -17.57
CA ILE A 270 12.91 -11.28 -16.46
C ILE A 270 13.23 -11.98 -15.13
N ILE A 271 12.86 -13.23 -14.97
CA ILE A 271 13.11 -14.02 -13.76
C ILE A 271 14.63 -14.21 -13.55
N GLU A 272 15.39 -14.55 -14.59
CA GLU A 272 16.85 -14.68 -14.50
C GLU A 272 17.52 -13.35 -14.07
N ILE A 273 17.09 -12.23 -14.62
CA ILE A 273 17.59 -10.91 -14.23
C ILE A 273 17.20 -10.58 -12.79
N ALA A 274 15.98 -10.91 -12.38
CA ALA A 274 15.47 -10.69 -11.04
C ALA A 274 16.25 -11.52 -10.00
N ASP A 275 16.52 -12.80 -10.29
CA ASP A 275 17.32 -13.66 -9.41
C ASP A 275 18.73 -13.09 -9.18
N LYS A 276 19.43 -12.73 -10.26
CA LYS A 276 20.76 -12.11 -10.17
C LYS A 276 20.75 -10.78 -9.40
N ARG A 277 19.66 -10.01 -9.51
CA ARG A 277 19.58 -8.70 -8.89
C ARG A 277 19.18 -8.75 -7.43
N TYR A 278 18.16 -9.50 -7.12
CA TYR A 278 17.59 -9.53 -5.77
C TYR A 278 18.23 -10.58 -4.88
N ASN A 279 18.77 -11.67 -5.45
CA ASN A 279 19.41 -12.77 -4.72
C ASN A 279 18.58 -13.19 -3.48
N SER A 280 17.26 -13.25 -3.66
CA SER A 280 16.30 -13.39 -2.57
C SER A 280 15.98 -14.85 -2.23
N GLY A 281 16.37 -15.79 -3.09
CA GLY A 281 15.97 -17.18 -3.02
C GLY A 281 14.50 -17.45 -3.38
N ILE A 282 13.78 -16.41 -3.82
CA ILE A 282 12.40 -16.53 -4.33
C ILE A 282 12.43 -17.12 -5.74
N PHE A 283 13.39 -16.67 -6.56
CA PHE A 283 13.56 -17.10 -7.94
C PHE A 283 14.39 -18.38 -7.98
N LYS A 284 13.82 -19.44 -8.53
CA LYS A 284 14.47 -20.75 -8.58
C LYS A 284 14.62 -21.24 -10.03
N GLU A 285 15.54 -22.19 -10.23
CA GLU A 285 15.83 -22.76 -11.54
C GLU A 285 14.67 -23.60 -12.13
N ARG A 286 13.75 -24.09 -11.31
CA ARG A 286 12.59 -24.85 -11.76
C ARG A 286 11.50 -23.90 -12.27
N ASN A 287 11.43 -23.80 -13.57
CA ASN A 287 10.53 -22.85 -14.22
C ASN A 287 9.49 -23.60 -15.04
N ILE A 288 8.25 -23.54 -14.60
CA ILE A 288 7.11 -24.13 -15.31
C ILE A 288 6.64 -23.30 -16.51
N ILE A 289 7.23 -22.14 -16.76
CA ILE A 289 6.78 -21.19 -17.79
C ILE A 289 6.73 -21.83 -19.19
N ASN A 290 7.75 -22.62 -19.53
CA ASN A 290 7.81 -23.27 -20.86
C ASN A 290 6.82 -24.42 -21.00
N GLU A 291 6.29 -24.96 -19.93
CA GLU A 291 5.35 -26.06 -19.94
C GLU A 291 3.90 -25.57 -20.01
N LEU A 292 3.64 -24.35 -19.54
CA LEU A 292 2.30 -23.78 -19.47
C LEU A 292 1.85 -23.20 -20.82
N ASP A 293 0.54 -23.30 -21.07
CA ASP A 293 -0.07 -22.61 -22.20
C ASP A 293 0.12 -21.09 -22.08
N LYS A 294 0.51 -20.50 -23.19
CA LYS A 294 0.80 -19.08 -23.28
C LYS A 294 -0.39 -18.21 -22.92
N ASN A 295 -1.61 -18.64 -23.24
CA ASN A 295 -2.82 -17.85 -22.93
C ASN A 295 -3.10 -17.86 -21.41
N ILE A 296 -2.82 -18.97 -20.72
CA ILE A 296 -2.95 -19.04 -19.27
C ILE A 296 -1.94 -18.09 -18.60
N LEU A 297 -0.68 -18.12 -19.01
CA LEU A 297 0.34 -17.18 -18.52
C LEU A 297 -0.08 -15.72 -18.76
N LYS A 298 -0.53 -15.43 -19.99
CA LYS A 298 -0.99 -14.09 -20.34
C LYS A 298 -2.17 -13.62 -19.49
N ASN A 299 -3.15 -14.49 -19.26
CA ASN A 299 -4.31 -14.16 -18.44
C ASN A 299 -3.90 -13.89 -17.00
N ILE A 300 -3.09 -14.75 -16.37
CA ILE A 300 -2.60 -14.56 -14.99
C ILE A 300 -1.87 -13.22 -14.85
N ILE A 301 -0.98 -12.89 -15.79
CA ILE A 301 -0.27 -11.63 -15.75
C ILE A 301 -1.23 -10.45 -15.97
N THR A 302 -2.14 -10.55 -16.95
CA THR A 302 -3.12 -9.48 -17.23
C THR A 302 -4.05 -9.22 -16.05
N ASP A 303 -4.39 -10.25 -15.29
CA ASP A 303 -5.22 -10.15 -14.08
C ASP A 303 -4.53 -9.39 -12.93
N LEU A 304 -3.23 -9.12 -13.04
CA LEU A 304 -2.48 -8.28 -12.09
C LEU A 304 -2.50 -6.79 -12.43
N TYR A 305 -3.05 -6.39 -13.59
CA TYR A 305 -3.06 -5.00 -14.06
C TYR A 305 -4.47 -4.47 -14.30
N TYR A 306 -4.62 -3.17 -14.12
CA TYR A 306 -5.83 -2.46 -14.50
C TYR A 306 -6.08 -2.59 -16.05
N PRO A 307 -7.35 -2.74 -16.50
CA PRO A 307 -8.60 -2.69 -15.73
C PRO A 307 -9.03 -4.03 -15.10
N ASN A 308 -8.33 -5.14 -15.35
CA ASN A 308 -8.72 -6.46 -14.86
C ASN A 308 -8.54 -6.58 -13.34
N SER A 309 -7.44 -6.00 -12.84
CA SER A 309 -7.16 -6.00 -11.41
C SER A 309 -7.73 -4.76 -10.71
N PRO A 310 -8.52 -4.94 -9.65
CA PRO A 310 -8.90 -3.84 -8.78
C PRO A 310 -7.80 -3.48 -7.78
N TYR A 311 -6.75 -4.32 -7.66
CA TYR A 311 -5.69 -4.15 -6.67
C TYR A 311 -4.72 -3.05 -7.06
N ASP A 312 -4.23 -2.33 -6.04
CA ASP A 312 -3.13 -1.39 -6.18
C ASP A 312 -1.98 -1.82 -5.26
N PHE A 313 -0.94 -2.40 -5.86
CA PHE A 313 0.20 -2.93 -5.11
C PHE A 313 1.12 -1.84 -4.54
N THR A 314 0.92 -0.56 -4.91
CA THR A 314 1.65 0.55 -4.29
C THR A 314 1.24 0.75 -2.84
N VAL A 315 -0.04 0.51 -2.53
CA VAL A 315 -0.65 0.75 -1.23
C VAL A 315 -0.96 -0.53 -0.44
N ILE A 316 -0.98 -1.70 -1.11
CA ILE A 316 -1.12 -2.99 -0.45
C ILE A 316 0.08 -3.22 0.48
N SER A 317 -0.21 -3.69 1.69
CA SER A 317 0.84 -4.05 2.66
C SER A 317 1.79 -5.12 2.09
N SER A 318 3.08 -5.01 2.40
CA SER A 318 4.06 -6.08 2.08
C SER A 318 3.73 -7.42 2.76
N ASN A 319 2.88 -7.40 3.78
CA ASN A 319 2.42 -8.60 4.47
C ASN A 319 1.59 -9.52 3.57
N ILE A 320 1.07 -9.02 2.43
CA ILE A 320 0.31 -9.84 1.47
C ILE A 320 1.10 -11.08 1.01
N LEU A 321 2.42 -10.97 0.85
CA LEU A 321 3.25 -12.13 0.52
C LEU A 321 3.23 -13.19 1.64
N GLY A 322 3.21 -12.74 2.90
CA GLY A 322 3.04 -13.64 4.05
C GLY A 322 1.65 -14.30 4.06
N GLU A 323 0.60 -13.54 3.75
CA GLU A 323 -0.77 -14.07 3.68
C GLU A 323 -0.93 -15.08 2.53
N ILE A 324 -0.30 -14.84 1.37
CA ILE A 324 -0.23 -15.82 0.28
C ILE A 324 0.45 -17.12 0.76
N TYR A 325 1.57 -16.99 1.47
CA TYR A 325 2.26 -18.14 2.04
C TYR A 325 1.35 -18.95 2.99
N GLU A 326 0.60 -18.27 3.87
CA GLU A 326 -0.36 -18.90 4.79
C GLU A 326 -1.45 -19.70 4.03
N VAL A 327 -1.94 -19.16 2.91
CA VAL A 327 -2.91 -19.89 2.05
C VAL A 327 -2.30 -21.16 1.48
N PHE A 328 -1.07 -21.10 1.00
CA PHE A 328 -0.39 -22.31 0.49
C PHE A 328 -0.11 -23.37 1.57
N ILE A 329 0.09 -22.92 2.82
CA ILE A 329 0.22 -23.84 3.96
C ILE A 329 -1.14 -24.43 4.33
N SER A 330 -2.20 -23.65 4.26
CA SER A 330 -3.54 -24.03 4.75
C SER A 330 -4.28 -24.97 3.80
N GLU A 331 -4.08 -24.84 2.51
CA GLU A 331 -4.75 -25.62 1.47
C GLU A 331 -3.75 -26.25 0.50
N THR A 332 -4.06 -27.44 0.00
CA THR A 332 -3.25 -28.15 -0.99
C THR A 332 -4.08 -28.57 -2.18
N LEU A 333 -3.43 -28.73 -3.32
CA LEU A 333 -4.03 -29.34 -4.50
C LEU A 333 -4.13 -30.84 -4.31
N ILE A 334 -5.26 -31.41 -4.69
CA ILE A 334 -5.48 -32.86 -4.78
C ILE A 334 -6.15 -33.21 -6.11
N VAL A 335 -5.98 -34.44 -6.56
CA VAL A 335 -6.67 -34.98 -7.73
C VAL A 335 -7.84 -35.83 -7.28
N LYS A 336 -9.04 -35.50 -7.76
CA LYS A 336 -10.24 -36.29 -7.53
C LYS A 336 -11.00 -36.45 -8.83
N ASN A 337 -11.25 -37.69 -9.25
CA ASN A 337 -11.91 -38.00 -10.53
C ASN A 337 -11.25 -37.34 -11.75
N ASN A 338 -9.95 -37.27 -11.78
CA ASN A 338 -9.14 -36.60 -12.82
C ASN A 338 -9.28 -35.05 -12.86
N GLU A 339 -9.88 -34.46 -11.84
CA GLU A 339 -9.97 -33.01 -11.63
C GLU A 339 -9.07 -32.58 -10.50
N VAL A 340 -8.37 -31.46 -10.69
CA VAL A 340 -7.54 -30.84 -9.64
C VAL A 340 -8.41 -29.87 -8.84
N ILE A 341 -8.47 -30.08 -7.54
CA ILE A 341 -9.24 -29.25 -6.61
C ILE A 341 -8.39 -28.87 -5.40
N LEU A 342 -8.78 -27.80 -4.73
CA LEU A 342 -8.21 -27.41 -3.44
C LEU A 342 -8.87 -28.20 -2.30
N GLN A 343 -8.05 -28.62 -1.36
CA GLN A 343 -8.48 -29.25 -0.12
C GLN A 343 -7.74 -28.66 1.07
N ALA A 344 -8.47 -28.31 2.12
CA ALA A 344 -7.87 -27.90 3.38
C ALA A 344 -7.00 -29.03 3.94
N LYS A 345 -5.78 -28.72 4.36
CA LYS A 345 -4.90 -29.68 5.02
C LYS A 345 -5.48 -30.12 6.36
N LYS A 346 -5.24 -31.36 6.74
CA LYS A 346 -5.78 -31.94 7.98
C LYS A 346 -5.37 -31.16 9.23
N GLU A 347 -4.14 -30.62 9.21
CA GLU A 347 -3.59 -29.77 10.26
C GLU A 347 -4.43 -28.51 10.49
N ASN A 348 -5.00 -27.92 9.43
CA ASN A 348 -5.87 -26.76 9.51
C ASN A 348 -7.26 -27.06 10.07
N LEU A 349 -7.79 -28.25 9.80
CA LEU A 349 -9.07 -28.69 10.39
C LEU A 349 -9.00 -28.72 11.92
N ASN A 350 -7.81 -28.87 12.49
CA ASN A 350 -7.55 -28.85 13.92
C ASN A 350 -7.18 -27.45 14.47
N ARG A 351 -7.33 -26.38 13.67
CA ARG A 351 -6.93 -25.01 14.02
C ARG A 351 -5.46 -24.87 14.46
N ALA A 352 -4.58 -25.67 13.90
CA ALA A 352 -3.15 -25.66 14.22
C ALA A 352 -2.42 -24.46 13.59
N ILE A 353 -3.02 -23.80 12.60
CA ILE A 353 -2.47 -22.62 11.92
C ILE A 353 -3.45 -21.47 12.13
N VAL A 354 -3.03 -20.45 12.89
CA VAL A 354 -3.78 -19.23 13.14
C VAL A 354 -2.82 -18.05 12.95
N THR A 355 -3.12 -17.22 11.97
CA THR A 355 -2.37 -15.99 11.71
C THR A 355 -2.57 -14.98 12.85
N THR A 356 -1.50 -14.42 13.38
CA THR A 356 -1.61 -13.36 14.39
C THR A 356 -1.93 -12.04 13.70
N PRO A 357 -3.01 -11.33 14.09
CA PRO A 357 -3.33 -10.03 13.51
C PRO A 357 -2.17 -9.04 13.65
N TYR A 358 -1.90 -8.27 12.59
CA TYR A 358 -0.74 -7.39 12.52
C TYR A 358 -0.63 -6.40 13.68
N ASP A 359 -1.75 -5.81 14.13
CA ASP A 359 -1.76 -4.87 15.25
C ASP A 359 -1.30 -5.53 16.56
N VAL A 360 -1.63 -6.82 16.73
CA VAL A 360 -1.18 -7.62 17.88
C VAL A 360 0.32 -7.87 17.77
N VAL A 361 0.83 -8.24 16.59
CA VAL A 361 2.27 -8.41 16.33
C VAL A 361 3.02 -7.13 16.67
N LYS A 362 2.59 -5.99 16.16
CA LYS A 362 3.19 -4.67 16.40
C LYS A 362 3.23 -4.33 17.89
N PHE A 363 2.12 -4.55 18.60
CA PHE A 363 2.06 -4.36 20.04
C PHE A 363 3.04 -5.26 20.79
N MET A 364 3.06 -6.55 20.47
CA MET A 364 3.94 -7.53 21.11
C MET A 364 5.42 -7.21 20.88
N VAL A 365 5.81 -6.90 19.63
CA VAL A 365 7.19 -6.54 19.28
C VAL A 365 7.61 -5.28 20.02
N SER A 366 6.81 -4.21 19.97
CA SER A 366 7.14 -2.95 20.64
C SER A 366 7.34 -3.15 22.14
N LYS A 367 6.44 -3.87 22.81
CA LYS A 367 6.52 -4.15 24.26
C LYS A 367 7.67 -5.06 24.64
N SER A 368 7.99 -6.03 23.77
CA SER A 368 9.11 -6.94 24.01
C SER A 368 10.46 -6.25 23.85
N LEU A 369 10.61 -5.41 22.82
CA LEU A 369 11.89 -4.79 22.48
C LEU A 369 12.19 -3.51 23.29
N GLU A 370 11.18 -2.79 23.77
CA GLU A 370 11.33 -1.52 24.47
C GLU A 370 12.44 -1.55 25.54
N LYS A 371 12.44 -2.56 26.38
CA LYS A 371 13.44 -2.71 27.47
C LYS A 371 14.84 -3.10 26.98
N PHE A 372 14.96 -3.74 25.81
CA PHE A 372 16.24 -4.14 25.24
C PHE A 372 16.88 -3.04 24.37
N THR A 373 16.09 -2.09 23.89
CA THR A 373 16.57 -1.00 23.05
C THR A 373 16.74 0.31 23.80
N ASN A 374 16.05 0.49 24.94
CA ASN A 374 16.06 1.73 25.72
C ASN A 374 17.51 2.22 26.02
N LYS A 375 17.81 3.45 25.60
CA LYS A 375 19.11 4.14 25.76
C LYS A 375 20.29 3.47 25.07
N LYS A 376 20.09 2.48 24.21
CA LYS A 376 21.18 1.83 23.46
C LYS A 376 21.52 2.59 22.19
N SER A 377 22.80 2.55 21.83
CA SER A 377 23.30 3.06 20.54
C SER A 377 23.02 2.06 19.44
N PRO A 378 23.00 2.47 18.13
CA PRO A 378 22.86 1.57 17.01
C PRO A 378 23.90 0.43 16.99
N GLU A 379 25.14 0.69 17.43
CA GLU A 379 26.19 -0.32 17.53
C GLU A 379 25.87 -1.38 18.60
N GLU A 380 25.14 -1.02 19.66
CA GLU A 380 24.67 -1.97 20.66
C GLU A 380 23.43 -2.72 20.17
N ILE A 381 22.56 -2.05 19.40
CA ILE A 381 21.39 -2.68 18.76
C ILE A 381 21.83 -3.76 17.78
N LYS A 382 22.84 -3.51 16.94
CA LYS A 382 23.38 -4.50 15.97
C LYS A 382 24.00 -5.75 16.66
N LYS A 383 24.18 -5.74 17.96
CA LYS A 383 24.64 -6.92 18.75
C LYS A 383 23.49 -7.78 19.25
N LEU A 384 22.26 -7.31 19.17
CA LEU A 384 21.09 -8.10 19.57
C LEU A 384 20.99 -9.33 18.67
N ARG A 385 20.46 -10.43 19.21
CA ARG A 385 20.13 -11.64 18.48
C ARG A 385 18.70 -12.00 18.82
N ILE A 386 17.86 -11.94 17.80
CA ILE A 386 16.41 -12.12 17.93
C ILE A 386 16.05 -13.27 16.98
N ALA A 387 15.48 -14.33 17.53
CA ALA A 387 15.10 -15.52 16.79
C ALA A 387 13.58 -15.76 16.95
N ASP A 388 12.95 -16.08 15.85
CA ASP A 388 11.59 -16.62 15.85
C ASP A 388 11.63 -18.07 15.39
N ILE A 389 11.57 -18.99 16.36
CA ILE A 389 11.68 -20.45 16.11
C ILE A 389 10.42 -21.07 15.49
N ALA A 390 9.36 -20.29 15.36
CA ALA A 390 8.09 -20.70 14.76
C ALA A 390 7.59 -19.63 13.76
N CYS A 391 8.51 -19.07 12.96
CA CYS A 391 8.34 -17.83 12.22
C CYS A 391 7.16 -17.80 11.22
N GLY A 392 6.66 -18.94 10.76
CA GLY A 392 5.57 -18.97 9.77
C GLY A 392 5.88 -18.11 8.55
N SER A 393 5.05 -17.09 8.29
CA SER A 393 5.26 -16.09 7.24
C SER A 393 6.37 -15.07 7.53
N GLY A 394 6.96 -15.11 8.73
CA GLY A 394 8.00 -14.17 9.15
C GLY A 394 7.49 -12.80 9.63
N ILE A 395 6.19 -12.65 9.86
CA ILE A 395 5.57 -11.37 10.20
C ILE A 395 6.16 -10.72 11.47
N PHE A 396 6.54 -11.52 12.48
CA PHE A 396 7.21 -11.01 13.67
C PHE A 396 8.62 -10.50 13.36
N LEU A 397 9.39 -11.22 12.52
CA LEU A 397 10.75 -10.81 12.14
C LEU A 397 10.73 -9.55 11.28
N THR A 398 9.76 -9.39 10.38
CA THR A 398 9.61 -8.16 9.59
C THR A 398 9.26 -6.97 10.47
N GLU A 399 8.35 -7.12 11.44
CA GLU A 399 8.02 -6.05 12.39
C GLU A 399 9.20 -5.72 13.33
N VAL A 400 9.97 -6.73 13.75
CA VAL A 400 11.21 -6.50 14.52
C VAL A 400 12.21 -5.68 13.70
N LEU A 401 12.37 -6.00 12.42
CA LEU A 401 13.25 -5.25 11.52
C LEU A 401 12.83 -3.78 11.43
N ASP A 402 11.55 -3.54 11.19
CA ASP A 402 11.00 -2.18 11.08
C ASP A 402 11.16 -1.40 12.39
N TYR A 403 10.91 -2.05 13.52
CA TYR A 403 11.12 -1.45 14.85
C TYR A 403 12.58 -1.02 15.06
N LEU A 404 13.54 -1.91 14.76
CA LEU A 404 14.96 -1.63 14.95
C LEU A 404 15.49 -0.56 13.99
N ILE A 405 15.04 -0.57 12.73
CA ILE A 405 15.37 0.46 11.73
C ILE A 405 14.90 1.83 12.23
N ASN A 406 13.64 1.92 12.64
CA ASN A 406 13.05 3.16 13.14
C ASN A 406 13.77 3.66 14.41
N TYR A 407 14.07 2.77 15.33
CA TYR A 407 14.82 3.10 16.55
C TYR A 407 16.21 3.66 16.23
N CYS A 408 16.97 3.00 15.36
CA CYS A 408 18.31 3.45 14.98
C CYS A 408 18.28 4.79 14.22
N GLN A 409 17.32 4.97 13.33
CA GLN A 409 17.12 6.24 12.62
C GLN A 409 16.85 7.38 13.59
N ASP A 410 15.88 7.22 14.48
CA ASP A 410 15.54 8.21 15.53
C ASP A 410 16.74 8.53 16.43
N TRP A 411 17.55 7.52 16.75
CA TRP A 411 18.75 7.70 17.56
C TRP A 411 19.79 8.56 16.83
N TYR A 412 20.06 8.27 15.55
CA TYR A 412 21.02 9.05 14.76
C TYR A 412 20.55 10.50 14.57
N GLU A 413 19.29 10.74 14.27
CA GLU A 413 18.71 12.08 14.14
C GLU A 413 18.81 12.88 15.46
N LYS A 414 18.42 12.30 16.57
CA LYS A 414 18.49 12.93 17.91
C LYS A 414 19.92 13.27 18.33
N ASN A 415 20.89 12.45 17.93
CA ASN A 415 22.30 12.66 18.24
C ASN A 415 23.06 13.42 17.15
N LYS A 416 22.38 13.91 16.12
CA LYS A 416 22.95 14.67 14.99
C LYS A 416 24.10 13.93 14.27
N LYS A 417 23.98 12.61 14.13
CA LYS A 417 24.95 11.74 13.46
C LYS A 417 24.44 11.34 12.09
N TYR A 418 24.66 12.19 11.11
CA TYR A 418 24.07 12.04 9.76
C TYR A 418 24.88 11.13 8.83
N ASP A 419 26.07 10.67 9.20
CA ASP A 419 26.94 9.81 8.35
C ASP A 419 26.28 8.45 7.99
N ASN A 420 25.36 7.99 8.83
CA ASN A 420 24.62 6.74 8.63
C ASN A 420 23.18 6.97 8.12
N LEU A 421 22.87 8.20 7.72
CA LEU A 421 21.59 8.63 7.19
C LEU A 421 21.76 9.12 5.74
N GLU A 422 20.78 8.87 4.92
CA GLU A 422 20.64 9.44 3.57
C GLU A 422 19.58 10.55 3.63
N GLU A 423 19.94 11.74 3.16
CA GLU A 423 18.95 12.81 3.01
C GLU A 423 18.04 12.49 1.82
N THR A 424 16.75 12.40 2.08
CA THR A 424 15.74 12.07 1.05
C THR A 424 15.00 13.29 0.56
N TYR A 425 14.92 14.33 1.40
CA TYR A 425 14.33 15.64 1.14
C TYR A 425 14.96 16.63 2.10
N THR A 426 14.79 17.93 1.86
CA THR A 426 15.33 18.97 2.73
C THR A 426 14.99 18.68 4.20
N ASN A 427 16.01 18.37 5.00
CA ASN A 427 15.93 17.99 6.42
C ASN A 427 15.12 16.73 6.73
N THR A 428 14.93 15.81 5.75
CA THR A 428 14.37 14.50 6.00
C THR A 428 15.36 13.40 5.69
N TYR A 429 15.50 12.45 6.60
CA TYR A 429 16.55 11.44 6.54
C TYR A 429 15.97 10.04 6.57
N LYS A 430 16.67 9.10 5.98
CA LYS A 430 16.43 7.66 6.11
C LYS A 430 17.73 6.97 6.46
N LEU A 431 17.60 5.85 7.19
CA LEU A 431 18.77 5.01 7.48
C LEU A 431 19.38 4.49 6.17
N THR A 432 20.72 4.55 6.04
CA THR A 432 21.42 4.05 4.84
C THR A 432 21.12 2.57 4.59
N TYR A 433 21.21 2.16 3.33
CA TYR A 433 21.05 0.74 2.96
C TYR A 433 22.02 -0.17 3.73
N LYS A 434 23.25 0.28 3.94
CA LYS A 434 24.28 -0.44 4.71
C LYS A 434 23.81 -0.73 6.14
N GLU A 435 23.31 0.28 6.84
CA GLU A 435 22.81 0.17 8.21
C GLU A 435 21.63 -0.80 8.30
N LYS A 436 20.67 -0.68 7.38
CA LYS A 436 19.51 -1.60 7.30
C LYS A 436 19.95 -3.04 7.07
N LYS A 437 20.92 -3.25 6.17
CA LYS A 437 21.47 -4.58 5.89
C LYS A 437 22.19 -5.15 7.11
N GLU A 438 22.96 -4.35 7.84
CA GLU A 438 23.64 -4.79 9.06
C GLU A 438 22.66 -5.19 10.15
N ILE A 439 21.56 -4.43 10.33
CA ILE A 439 20.49 -4.81 11.27
C ILE A 439 19.86 -6.12 10.85
N LEU A 440 19.46 -6.26 9.59
CA LEU A 440 18.84 -7.48 9.06
C LEU A 440 19.73 -8.71 9.28
N THR A 441 21.01 -8.63 8.89
CA THR A 441 21.92 -9.79 8.90
C THR A 441 22.44 -10.14 10.28
N ASN A 442 22.55 -9.14 11.17
CA ASN A 442 23.13 -9.36 12.48
C ASN A 442 22.11 -9.64 13.58
N CYS A 443 20.89 -9.14 13.44
CA CYS A 443 19.91 -9.19 14.52
C CYS A 443 18.85 -10.26 14.36
N LEU A 444 18.50 -10.68 13.15
CA LEU A 444 17.35 -11.56 12.88
C LEU A 444 17.78 -12.97 12.51
N TYR A 445 17.10 -13.96 13.11
CA TYR A 445 17.38 -15.38 12.95
C TYR A 445 16.09 -16.20 12.94
#